data_d0ec8c3f127c51ed74470a69883abb32
#
_entry.id   d0ec8c3f127c51ed74470a69883abb32
#
_cell.length_a   1.000
_cell.length_b   1.000
_cell.length_c   1.000
_cell.angle_alpha   90.00
_cell.angle_beta   90.00
_cell.angle_gamma   90.00
#
_symmetry.space_group_name_H-M   'P 1'
#
loop_
_entity.id
_entity.type
_entity.pdbx_description
1 polymer ?
#
loop_
_entity_poly.entity_id
_entity_poly.type
_entity_poly.pdbx_seq_one_letter_code
_entity_poly.pdbx_strand_id
1 'polypeptide(L)'
;MTQAPVAIKPIALGAHAIGARLGTTEVLHGIELSIAQGLWVSIVGPNGAGKSTLLKVLAGLLPHAGQVTLLGQPLAGLPGRIRAQQLSWLGQNEASADDLTVYDVAMLGRLPHQAWLAPPSALDRLAVEQALRATQAWDWRGRPLSHLSGGERQRVLLARALAVQAQVLLMDEPLANLDPPHQADWLTLTRRLVAGGKTVVSVLHEISLALLADEMVIMAQGVITHQGGCREAATHRALEQVFDHRILIAPLLDQWVALPKS
;
A
#
# COMPACT_ATOMS: atom_id res chain seq x y z
N MET A 1 21.55 -25.28 -23.28
CA MET A 1 20.46 -24.29 -23.17
C MET A 1 20.93 -23.26 -22.15
N THR A 2 21.40 -22.12 -22.61
CA THR A 2 21.91 -21.03 -21.73
C THR A 2 20.71 -20.32 -21.15
N GLN A 3 20.53 -20.39 -19.82
CA GLN A 3 19.53 -19.58 -19.10
C GLN A 3 19.87 -18.11 -19.33
N ALA A 4 18.93 -17.35 -19.89
CA ALA A 4 19.05 -15.91 -19.97
C ALA A 4 19.27 -15.35 -18.57
N PRO A 5 20.13 -14.34 -18.36
CA PRO A 5 20.36 -13.73 -17.06
C PRO A 5 19.02 -13.19 -16.54
N VAL A 6 18.63 -13.59 -15.33
CA VAL A 6 17.48 -13.03 -14.62
C VAL A 6 17.78 -11.55 -14.44
N ALA A 7 17.08 -10.70 -15.16
CA ALA A 7 17.23 -9.26 -15.04
C ALA A 7 16.82 -8.86 -13.60
N ILE A 8 17.79 -8.42 -12.81
CA ILE A 8 17.55 -7.92 -11.46
C ILE A 8 16.67 -6.66 -11.59
N LYS A 9 15.42 -6.74 -11.16
CA LYS A 9 14.52 -5.57 -11.16
C LYS A 9 15.07 -4.49 -10.22
N PRO A 10 15.06 -3.21 -10.64
CA PRO A 10 15.49 -2.14 -9.76
C PRO A 10 14.61 -2.07 -8.49
N ILE A 11 15.18 -1.59 -7.40
CA ILE A 11 14.49 -1.47 -6.11
C ILE A 11 13.56 -0.26 -6.13
N ALA A 12 12.30 -0.46 -5.74
CA ALA A 12 11.31 0.58 -5.53
C ALA A 12 11.42 1.19 -4.13
N LEU A 13 11.50 0.32 -3.12
CA LEU A 13 11.63 0.69 -1.72
C LEU A 13 12.68 -0.19 -1.05
N GLY A 14 13.59 0.43 -0.32
CA GLY A 14 14.55 -0.23 0.54
C GLY A 14 14.47 0.32 1.96
N ALA A 15 14.68 -0.54 2.94
CA ALA A 15 14.83 -0.18 4.33
C ALA A 15 16.02 -0.94 4.91
N HIS A 16 16.93 -0.23 5.58
CA HIS A 16 18.14 -0.80 6.19
C HIS A 16 18.26 -0.36 7.64
N ALA A 17 18.38 -1.33 8.54
CA ALA A 17 18.52 -1.17 9.98
C ALA A 17 17.44 -0.25 10.59
N ILE A 18 16.18 -0.36 10.14
CA ILE A 18 15.11 0.53 10.60
C ILE A 18 14.70 0.18 12.02
N GLY A 19 14.84 1.16 12.92
CA GLY A 19 14.23 1.18 14.24
C GLY A 19 13.25 2.34 14.36
N ALA A 20 12.08 2.13 14.97
CA ALA A 20 11.09 3.19 15.16
C ALA A 20 10.36 3.07 16.50
N ARG A 21 9.97 4.23 17.05
CA ARG A 21 9.27 4.33 18.34
C ARG A 21 7.94 5.05 18.19
N LEU A 22 6.95 4.62 18.95
CA LEU A 22 5.69 5.34 19.18
C LEU A 22 5.65 5.79 20.64
N GLY A 23 5.82 7.09 20.88
CA GLY A 23 6.06 7.61 22.22
C GLY A 23 7.35 7.02 22.80
N THR A 24 7.23 6.35 23.94
CA THR A 24 8.38 5.69 24.62
C THR A 24 8.62 4.25 24.16
N THR A 25 7.65 3.63 23.48
CA THR A 25 7.72 2.21 23.11
C THR A 25 8.42 2.04 21.77
N GLU A 26 9.44 1.21 21.72
CA GLU A 26 10.05 0.76 20.46
C GLU A 26 9.15 -0.27 19.81
N VAL A 27 8.84 -0.05 18.52
CA VAL A 27 7.88 -0.85 17.75
C VAL A 27 8.53 -1.57 16.58
N LEU A 28 9.59 -1.02 16.02
CA LEU A 28 10.37 -1.66 14.94
C LEU A 28 11.81 -1.86 15.38
N HIS A 29 12.34 -3.05 15.10
CA HIS A 29 13.64 -3.51 15.60
C HIS A 29 14.52 -3.97 14.43
N GLY A 30 15.38 -3.08 13.88
CA GLY A 30 16.38 -3.45 12.88
C GLY A 30 15.79 -4.02 11.59
N ILE A 31 14.74 -3.41 11.04
CA ILE A 31 14.08 -3.90 9.82
C ILE A 31 15.01 -3.81 8.62
N GLU A 32 15.14 -4.93 7.92
CA GLU A 32 15.74 -5.05 6.60
C GLU A 32 14.65 -5.39 5.58
N LEU A 33 14.50 -4.58 4.51
CA LEU A 33 13.47 -4.76 3.49
C LEU A 33 13.97 -4.31 2.13
N SER A 34 13.64 -5.09 1.09
CA SER A 34 13.92 -4.72 -0.30
C SER A 34 12.72 -5.10 -1.17
N ILE A 35 12.07 -4.11 -1.78
CA ILE A 35 10.92 -4.30 -2.66
C ILE A 35 11.31 -3.89 -4.06
N ALA A 36 11.22 -4.81 -5.02
CA ALA A 36 11.49 -4.55 -6.42
C ALA A 36 10.36 -3.74 -7.09
N GLN A 37 10.70 -3.00 -8.15
CA GLN A 37 9.72 -2.24 -8.93
C GLN A 37 8.76 -3.15 -9.70
N GLY A 38 7.51 -2.66 -9.86
CA GLY A 38 6.50 -3.34 -10.65
C GLY A 38 5.98 -4.62 -10.00
N LEU A 39 5.88 -4.65 -8.67
CA LEU A 39 5.29 -5.73 -7.89
C LEU A 39 4.15 -5.21 -7.00
N TRP A 40 3.22 -6.10 -6.72
CA TRP A 40 2.34 -5.96 -5.57
C TRP A 40 2.88 -6.79 -4.41
N VAL A 41 3.20 -6.11 -3.31
CA VAL A 41 3.70 -6.71 -2.07
C VAL A 41 2.65 -6.55 -0.97
N SER A 42 2.27 -7.65 -0.33
CA SER A 42 1.40 -7.63 0.85
C SER A 42 2.24 -7.70 2.13
N ILE A 43 1.89 -6.90 3.14
CA ILE A 43 2.48 -6.96 4.49
C ILE A 43 1.42 -7.57 5.41
N VAL A 44 1.76 -8.68 6.06
CA VAL A 44 0.85 -9.41 6.94
C VAL A 44 1.50 -9.72 8.29
N GLY A 45 0.70 -10.07 9.27
CA GLY A 45 1.15 -10.46 10.62
C GLY A 45 0.09 -10.13 11.67
N PRO A 46 0.27 -10.60 12.92
CA PRO A 46 -0.68 -10.36 14.01
C PRO A 46 -0.90 -8.87 14.29
N ASN A 47 -1.96 -8.57 15.03
CA ASN A 47 -2.17 -7.20 15.52
C ASN A 47 -1.02 -6.80 16.44
N GLY A 48 -0.58 -5.55 16.30
CA GLY A 48 0.58 -5.05 17.07
C GLY A 48 1.96 -5.46 16.51
N ALA A 49 2.04 -6.21 15.38
CA ALA A 49 3.31 -6.60 14.77
C ALA A 49 4.15 -5.44 14.20
N GLY A 50 3.62 -4.22 14.12
CA GLY A 50 4.34 -3.05 13.61
C GLY A 50 4.08 -2.73 12.14
N LYS A 51 3.13 -3.41 11.46
CA LYS A 51 2.85 -3.27 10.02
C LYS A 51 2.59 -1.82 9.58
N SER A 52 1.60 -1.16 10.19
CA SER A 52 1.25 0.24 9.89
C SER A 52 2.38 1.21 10.26
N THR A 53 3.14 0.89 11.31
CA THR A 53 4.33 1.66 11.70
C THR A 53 5.42 1.57 10.63
N LEU A 54 5.71 0.36 10.13
CA LEU A 54 6.64 0.15 9.02
C LEU A 54 6.18 0.92 7.78
N LEU A 55 4.91 0.81 7.42
CA LEU A 55 4.39 1.49 6.24
C LEU A 55 4.51 3.03 6.36
N LYS A 56 4.26 3.60 7.56
CA LYS A 56 4.47 5.04 7.84
C LYS A 56 5.94 5.45 7.77
N VAL A 57 6.86 4.60 8.23
CA VAL A 57 8.31 4.84 8.10
C VAL A 57 8.71 4.86 6.62
N LEU A 58 8.26 3.88 5.83
CA LEU A 58 8.51 3.83 4.38
C LEU A 58 7.94 5.04 3.63
N ALA A 59 6.82 5.59 4.12
CA ALA A 59 6.23 6.82 3.59
C ALA A 59 6.97 8.10 4.02
N GLY A 60 7.91 8.00 4.97
CA GLY A 60 8.57 9.16 5.58
C GLY A 60 7.64 10.00 6.46
N LEU A 61 6.61 9.37 7.04
CA LEU A 61 5.61 9.99 7.92
C LEU A 61 5.93 9.79 9.40
N LEU A 62 6.91 8.95 9.73
CA LEU A 62 7.31 8.66 11.10
C LEU A 62 8.83 8.79 11.25
N PRO A 63 9.34 9.45 12.31
CA PRO A 63 10.75 9.46 12.64
C PRO A 63 11.28 8.04 12.90
N HIS A 64 12.49 7.75 12.41
CA HIS A 64 13.10 6.43 12.52
C HIS A 64 14.63 6.51 12.56
N ALA A 65 15.28 5.49 13.08
CA ALA A 65 16.69 5.21 12.88
C ALA A 65 16.87 4.35 11.60
N GLY A 66 18.08 4.29 11.07
CA GLY A 66 18.37 3.56 9.84
C GLY A 66 18.11 4.38 8.58
N GLN A 67 18.04 3.71 7.43
CA GLN A 67 17.93 4.36 6.12
C GLN A 67 16.78 3.78 5.30
N VAL A 68 15.92 4.66 4.76
CA VAL A 68 14.90 4.31 3.76
C VAL A 68 15.34 4.85 2.40
N THR A 69 15.18 4.06 1.35
CA THR A 69 15.38 4.49 -0.03
C THR A 69 14.10 4.37 -0.84
N LEU A 70 13.85 5.35 -1.69
CA LEU A 70 12.75 5.39 -2.66
C LEU A 70 13.33 5.50 -4.06
N LEU A 71 13.02 4.54 -4.93
CA LEU A 71 13.51 4.46 -6.31
C LEU A 71 15.05 4.64 -6.41
N GLY A 72 15.77 4.00 -5.45
CA GLY A 72 17.23 4.04 -5.38
C GLY A 72 17.83 5.30 -4.73
N GLN A 73 17.02 6.26 -4.29
CA GLN A 73 17.48 7.48 -3.64
C GLN A 73 17.16 7.49 -2.13
N PRO A 74 18.05 7.99 -1.26
CA PRO A 74 17.75 8.14 0.16
C PRO A 74 16.52 9.04 0.38
N LEU A 75 15.52 8.53 1.09
CA LEU A 75 14.25 9.24 1.30
C LEU A 75 14.43 10.56 2.05
N ALA A 76 15.34 10.60 3.03
CA ALA A 76 15.65 11.77 3.84
C ALA A 76 16.22 12.94 3.01
N GLY A 77 16.89 12.64 1.88
CA GLY A 77 17.47 13.65 0.99
C GLY A 77 16.50 14.17 -0.08
N LEU A 78 15.32 13.55 -0.24
CA LEU A 78 14.36 13.96 -1.24
C LEU A 78 13.57 15.19 -0.80
N PRO A 79 13.47 16.23 -1.64
CA PRO A 79 12.54 17.34 -1.40
C PRO A 79 11.12 16.78 -1.20
N GLY A 80 10.39 17.29 -0.21
CA GLY A 80 9.04 16.79 0.13
C GLY A 80 8.09 16.72 -1.04
N ARG A 81 8.16 17.69 -1.96
CA ARG A 81 7.35 17.71 -3.20
C ARG A 81 7.71 16.55 -4.14
N ILE A 82 8.99 16.28 -4.36
CA ILE A 82 9.46 15.18 -5.22
C ILE A 82 9.05 13.83 -4.61
N ARG A 83 9.25 13.67 -3.29
CA ARG A 83 8.79 12.49 -2.58
C ARG A 83 7.27 12.27 -2.76
N ALA A 84 6.46 13.32 -2.57
CA ALA A 84 5.01 13.24 -2.70
C ALA A 84 4.52 13.00 -4.16
N GLN A 85 5.33 13.28 -5.17
CA GLN A 85 5.05 12.91 -6.56
C GLN A 85 5.40 11.43 -6.85
N GLN A 86 6.41 10.90 -6.19
CA GLN A 86 6.92 9.54 -6.44
C GLN A 86 6.25 8.47 -5.57
N LEU A 87 5.77 8.85 -4.39
CA LEU A 87 5.16 7.97 -3.41
C LEU A 87 3.81 8.51 -2.97
N SER A 88 2.77 7.70 -3.15
CA SER A 88 1.41 7.95 -2.69
C SER A 88 1.11 7.15 -1.44
N TRP A 89 0.32 7.74 -0.55
CA TRP A 89 -0.10 7.18 0.72
C TRP A 89 -1.63 7.10 0.84
N LEU A 90 -2.14 5.92 1.19
CA LEU A 90 -3.50 5.71 1.65
C LEU A 90 -3.43 5.17 3.09
N GLY A 91 -3.77 6.00 4.07
CA GLY A 91 -3.75 5.64 5.49
C GLY A 91 -5.06 5.05 5.96
N GLN A 92 -4.99 4.36 7.11
CA GLN A 92 -6.17 3.91 7.84
C GLN A 92 -6.84 5.10 8.53
N ASN A 93 -8.16 5.19 8.47
CA ASN A 93 -8.98 6.19 9.19
C ASN A 93 -8.47 7.64 9.03
N GLU A 94 -8.12 8.05 7.82
CA GLU A 94 -7.69 9.42 7.60
C GLU A 94 -8.83 10.41 7.93
N ALA A 95 -8.51 11.35 8.85
CA ALA A 95 -9.37 12.49 9.09
C ALA A 95 -9.46 13.30 7.79
N SER A 96 -10.62 13.34 7.20
CA SER A 96 -10.90 14.14 6.01
C SER A 96 -11.79 15.31 6.41
N ALA A 97 -11.62 16.44 5.74
CA ALA A 97 -12.52 17.56 5.89
C ALA A 97 -13.90 17.14 5.36
N ASP A 98 -14.82 16.86 6.26
CA ASP A 98 -16.14 16.31 5.96
C ASP A 98 -16.99 17.23 5.08
N ASP A 99 -16.65 18.53 5.03
CA ASP A 99 -17.32 19.55 4.21
C ASP A 99 -16.82 19.57 2.75
N LEU A 100 -15.68 18.93 2.43
CA LEU A 100 -15.18 18.90 1.06
C LEU A 100 -16.01 17.97 0.18
N THR A 101 -16.17 18.36 -1.09
CA THR A 101 -16.76 17.46 -2.08
C THR A 101 -15.82 16.30 -2.41
N VAL A 102 -16.39 15.20 -2.91
CA VAL A 102 -15.61 14.06 -3.44
C VAL A 102 -14.55 14.51 -4.44
N TYR A 103 -14.91 15.46 -5.32
CA TYR A 103 -13.97 16.01 -6.30
C TYR A 103 -12.82 16.77 -5.62
N ASP A 104 -13.12 17.60 -4.62
CA ASP A 104 -12.09 18.37 -3.90
C ASP A 104 -11.15 17.45 -3.14
N VAL A 105 -11.67 16.42 -2.49
CA VAL A 105 -10.84 15.41 -1.80
C VAL A 105 -9.91 14.71 -2.79
N ALA A 106 -10.41 14.27 -3.94
CA ALA A 106 -9.56 13.65 -4.96
C ALA A 106 -8.52 14.64 -5.52
N MET A 107 -8.87 15.93 -5.64
CA MET A 107 -7.98 16.99 -6.09
C MET A 107 -6.81 17.24 -5.14
N LEU A 108 -6.95 16.97 -3.83
CA LEU A 108 -5.83 17.03 -2.89
C LEU A 108 -4.65 16.14 -3.33
N GLY A 109 -4.92 15.03 -4.03
CA GLY A 109 -3.87 14.18 -4.62
C GLY A 109 -3.02 14.90 -5.67
N ARG A 110 -3.46 16.03 -6.20
CA ARG A 110 -2.72 16.80 -7.20
C ARG A 110 -1.82 17.90 -6.62
N LEU A 111 -1.94 18.18 -5.30
CA LEU A 111 -1.13 19.22 -4.65
C LEU A 111 0.38 19.11 -4.92
N PRO A 112 1.00 17.91 -4.96
CA PRO A 112 2.42 17.80 -5.29
C PRO A 112 2.78 18.25 -6.72
N HIS A 113 1.82 18.30 -7.63
CA HIS A 113 2.01 18.68 -9.03
C HIS A 113 1.70 20.15 -9.32
N GLN A 114 0.93 20.80 -8.44
CA GLN A 114 0.52 22.20 -8.62
C GLN A 114 1.62 23.17 -8.19
N ALA A 115 1.75 24.29 -8.91
CA ALA A 115 2.55 25.41 -8.45
C ALA A 115 1.84 26.09 -7.26
N TRP A 116 2.62 26.76 -6.42
CA TRP A 116 2.08 27.49 -5.26
C TRP A 116 1.00 28.50 -5.70
N LEU A 117 -0.18 28.40 -5.12
CA LEU A 117 -1.37 29.23 -5.41
C LEU A 117 -1.88 29.19 -6.87
N ALA A 118 -1.39 28.28 -7.70
CA ALA A 118 -1.92 28.13 -9.05
C ALA A 118 -3.25 27.34 -9.05
N PRO A 119 -4.21 27.72 -9.90
CA PRO A 119 -5.42 26.90 -10.07
C PRO A 119 -5.05 25.54 -10.70
N PRO A 120 -5.88 24.50 -10.48
CA PRO A 120 -5.67 23.19 -11.08
C PRO A 120 -5.61 23.25 -12.61
N SER A 121 -4.59 22.63 -13.20
CA SER A 121 -4.42 22.53 -14.65
C SER A 121 -5.44 21.58 -15.29
N ALA A 122 -5.49 21.56 -16.63
CA ALA A 122 -6.28 20.57 -17.36
C ALA A 122 -5.81 19.14 -17.08
N LEU A 123 -4.48 18.93 -16.91
CA LEU A 123 -3.90 17.63 -16.55
C LEU A 123 -4.31 17.18 -15.14
N ASP A 124 -4.37 18.11 -14.18
CA ASP A 124 -4.84 17.78 -12.82
C ASP A 124 -6.30 17.35 -12.83
N ARG A 125 -7.16 18.08 -13.55
CA ARG A 125 -8.56 17.71 -13.69
C ARG A 125 -8.75 16.34 -14.35
N LEU A 126 -7.98 16.06 -15.40
CA LEU A 126 -8.01 14.76 -16.08
C LEU A 126 -7.56 13.63 -15.13
N ALA A 127 -6.48 13.82 -14.38
CA ALA A 127 -5.98 12.83 -13.42
C ALA A 127 -7.01 12.52 -12.34
N VAL A 128 -7.71 13.54 -11.82
CA VAL A 128 -8.78 13.38 -10.84
C VAL A 128 -9.98 12.63 -11.43
N GLU A 129 -10.41 12.99 -12.64
CA GLU A 129 -11.51 12.28 -13.31
C GLU A 129 -11.16 10.81 -13.52
N GLN A 130 -9.97 10.50 -14.02
CA GLN A 130 -9.51 9.12 -14.21
C GLN A 130 -9.47 8.35 -12.88
N ALA A 131 -8.98 8.94 -11.82
CA ALA A 131 -8.91 8.33 -10.49
C ALA A 131 -10.31 8.04 -9.93
N LEU A 132 -11.23 9.02 -9.99
CA LEU A 132 -12.61 8.84 -9.54
C LEU A 132 -13.38 7.80 -10.36
N ARG A 133 -13.16 7.73 -11.67
CA ARG A 133 -13.75 6.68 -12.52
C ARG A 133 -13.18 5.30 -12.20
N ALA A 134 -11.86 5.21 -11.98
CA ALA A 134 -11.19 3.95 -11.64
C ALA A 134 -11.67 3.36 -10.31
N THR A 135 -12.14 4.20 -9.39
CA THR A 135 -12.69 3.79 -8.08
C THR A 135 -14.22 3.84 -8.04
N GLN A 136 -14.89 4.03 -9.19
CA GLN A 136 -16.35 4.12 -9.32
C GLN A 136 -16.97 5.21 -8.42
N ALA A 137 -16.26 6.32 -8.21
CA ALA A 137 -16.69 7.44 -7.35
C ALA A 137 -17.06 8.69 -8.15
N TRP A 138 -16.96 8.66 -9.51
CA TRP A 138 -17.18 9.83 -10.36
C TRP A 138 -18.57 10.43 -10.23
N ASP A 139 -19.59 9.60 -10.10
CA ASP A 139 -20.99 10.07 -10.05
C ASP A 139 -21.31 10.80 -8.73
N TRP A 140 -20.45 10.62 -7.72
CA TRP A 140 -20.57 11.31 -6.43
C TRP A 140 -19.74 12.59 -6.34
N ARG A 141 -19.03 12.99 -7.40
CA ARG A 141 -18.01 14.06 -7.37
C ARG A 141 -18.46 15.39 -6.75
N GLY A 142 -19.76 15.74 -6.85
CA GLY A 142 -20.34 16.93 -6.23
C GLY A 142 -20.91 16.75 -4.83
N ARG A 143 -20.89 15.52 -4.28
CA ARG A 143 -21.44 15.24 -2.95
C ARG A 143 -20.41 15.54 -1.87
N PRO A 144 -20.81 16.11 -0.71
CA PRO A 144 -19.93 16.21 0.46
C PRO A 144 -19.47 14.82 0.93
N LEU A 145 -18.23 14.71 1.39
CA LEU A 145 -17.67 13.45 1.86
C LEU A 145 -18.42 12.89 3.08
N SER A 146 -18.96 13.77 3.93
CA SER A 146 -19.81 13.42 5.09
C SER A 146 -21.08 12.67 4.72
N HIS A 147 -21.56 12.77 3.49
CA HIS A 147 -22.78 12.09 3.02
C HIS A 147 -22.52 10.70 2.44
N LEU A 148 -21.30 10.21 2.52
CA LEU A 148 -20.91 8.92 2.00
C LEU A 148 -20.86 7.85 3.09
N SER A 149 -21.21 6.61 2.72
CA SER A 149 -20.95 5.43 3.55
C SER A 149 -19.45 5.19 3.73
N GLY A 150 -19.05 4.37 4.70
CA GLY A 150 -17.64 4.03 4.93
C GLY A 150 -16.95 3.46 3.69
N GLY A 151 -17.60 2.56 2.96
CA GLY A 151 -17.05 1.99 1.73
C GLY A 151 -16.97 2.98 0.56
N GLU A 152 -17.98 3.85 0.40
CA GLU A 152 -17.93 4.95 -0.59
C GLU A 152 -16.79 5.93 -0.26
N ARG A 153 -16.63 6.29 1.02
CA ARG A 153 -15.54 7.16 1.49
C ARG A 153 -14.17 6.52 1.22
N GLN A 154 -14.01 5.22 1.48
CA GLN A 154 -12.76 4.49 1.20
C GLN A 154 -12.39 4.55 -0.28
N ARG A 155 -13.36 4.42 -1.20
CA ARG A 155 -13.14 4.54 -2.66
C ARG A 155 -12.70 5.95 -3.06
N VAL A 156 -13.22 7.00 -2.40
CA VAL A 156 -12.79 8.39 -2.64
C VAL A 156 -11.36 8.63 -2.14
N LEU A 157 -11.00 8.11 -0.97
CA LEU A 157 -9.63 8.21 -0.45
C LEU A 157 -8.64 7.45 -1.33
N LEU A 158 -9.04 6.29 -1.87
CA LEU A 158 -8.27 5.58 -2.88
C LEU A 158 -8.12 6.41 -4.16
N ALA A 159 -9.19 7.05 -4.65
CA ALA A 159 -9.11 7.95 -5.80
C ALA A 159 -8.13 9.10 -5.57
N ARG A 160 -8.12 9.71 -4.38
CA ARG A 160 -7.14 10.73 -4.01
C ARG A 160 -5.70 10.20 -4.11
N ALA A 161 -5.45 9.00 -3.58
CA ALA A 161 -4.13 8.37 -3.65
C ALA A 161 -3.71 8.07 -5.11
N LEU A 162 -4.64 7.61 -5.95
CA LEU A 162 -4.40 7.36 -7.38
C LEU A 162 -4.18 8.64 -8.18
N ALA A 163 -4.87 9.73 -7.83
CA ALA A 163 -4.73 11.02 -8.50
C ALA A 163 -3.31 11.60 -8.40
N VAL A 164 -2.52 11.20 -7.40
CA VAL A 164 -1.08 11.52 -7.33
C VAL A 164 -0.33 10.99 -8.56
N GLN A 165 -0.74 9.86 -9.14
CA GLN A 165 -0.06 9.16 -10.24
C GLN A 165 1.38 8.70 -9.88
N ALA A 166 1.65 8.50 -8.60
CA ALA A 166 2.96 8.09 -8.09
C ALA A 166 3.42 6.75 -8.67
N GLN A 167 4.74 6.51 -8.63
CA GLN A 167 5.34 5.24 -9.05
C GLN A 167 5.18 4.16 -7.97
N VAL A 168 5.14 4.58 -6.69
CA VAL A 168 4.98 3.70 -5.53
C VAL A 168 3.71 4.08 -4.78
N LEU A 169 2.86 3.11 -4.48
CA LEU A 169 1.64 3.29 -3.69
C LEU A 169 1.74 2.47 -2.41
N LEU A 170 1.64 3.13 -1.27
CA LEU A 170 1.56 2.51 0.05
C LEU A 170 0.12 2.61 0.56
N MET A 171 -0.47 1.48 0.95
CA MET A 171 -1.86 1.39 1.35
C MET A 171 -1.99 0.64 2.67
N ASP A 172 -2.47 1.32 3.70
CA ASP A 172 -2.74 0.74 5.01
C ASP A 172 -4.21 0.35 5.11
N GLU A 173 -4.49 -0.95 5.09
CA GLU A 173 -5.83 -1.54 5.13
C GLU A 173 -6.80 -1.00 4.03
N PRO A 174 -6.42 -1.04 2.75
CA PRO A 174 -7.21 -0.45 1.68
C PRO A 174 -8.59 -1.10 1.48
N LEU A 175 -8.80 -2.29 2.02
CA LEU A 175 -10.04 -3.07 1.91
C LEU A 175 -11.00 -2.85 3.09
N ALA A 176 -10.61 -2.02 4.08
CA ALA A 176 -11.47 -1.73 5.22
C ALA A 176 -12.83 -1.17 4.77
N ASN A 177 -13.91 -1.72 5.33
CA ASN A 177 -15.30 -1.34 5.04
C ASN A 177 -15.77 -1.60 3.59
N LEU A 178 -15.01 -2.34 2.79
CA LEU A 178 -15.45 -2.77 1.45
C LEU A 178 -16.13 -4.13 1.52
N ASP A 179 -17.26 -4.26 0.84
CA ASP A 179 -17.93 -5.54 0.60
C ASP A 179 -17.20 -6.36 -0.47
N PRO A 180 -17.47 -7.68 -0.60
CA PRO A 180 -16.75 -8.56 -1.52
C PRO A 180 -16.71 -8.10 -2.98
N PRO A 181 -17.77 -7.54 -3.60
CA PRO A 181 -17.69 -6.99 -4.96
C PRO A 181 -16.65 -5.88 -5.08
N HIS A 182 -16.62 -4.93 -4.14
CA HIS A 182 -15.68 -3.82 -4.15
C HIS A 182 -14.24 -4.24 -3.80
N GLN A 183 -14.08 -5.31 -3.01
CA GLN A 183 -12.76 -5.95 -2.83
C GLN A 183 -12.24 -6.52 -4.15
N ALA A 184 -13.11 -7.18 -4.95
CA ALA A 184 -12.74 -7.69 -6.28
C ALA A 184 -12.36 -6.55 -7.26
N ASP A 185 -13.08 -5.42 -7.21
CA ASP A 185 -12.73 -4.23 -7.99
C ASP A 185 -11.35 -3.68 -7.60
N TRP A 186 -11.05 -3.60 -6.30
CA TRP A 186 -9.75 -3.18 -5.80
C TRP A 186 -8.62 -4.11 -6.25
N LEU A 187 -8.83 -5.44 -6.21
CA LEU A 187 -7.87 -6.43 -6.71
C LEU A 187 -7.59 -6.22 -8.19
N THR A 188 -8.64 -6.04 -8.99
CA THR A 188 -8.55 -5.79 -10.43
C THR A 188 -7.75 -4.50 -10.70
N LEU A 189 -8.04 -3.43 -9.96
CA LEU A 189 -7.34 -2.16 -10.05
C LEU A 189 -5.86 -2.31 -9.69
N THR A 190 -5.55 -2.98 -8.58
CA THR A 190 -4.18 -3.23 -8.13
C THR A 190 -3.37 -4.00 -9.17
N ARG A 191 -3.96 -5.04 -9.79
CA ARG A 191 -3.31 -5.78 -10.87
C ARG A 191 -3.06 -4.90 -12.11
N ARG A 192 -3.99 -4.01 -12.47
CA ARG A 192 -3.79 -3.04 -13.57
C ARG A 192 -2.66 -2.05 -13.27
N LEU A 193 -2.56 -1.55 -12.04
CA LEU A 193 -1.48 -0.65 -11.62
C LEU A 193 -0.12 -1.33 -11.76
N VAL A 194 0.00 -2.56 -11.28
CA VAL A 194 1.24 -3.36 -11.36
C VAL A 194 1.59 -3.69 -12.81
N ALA A 195 0.61 -4.10 -13.63
CA ALA A 195 0.82 -4.31 -15.06
C ALA A 195 1.26 -3.03 -15.80
N GLY A 196 0.84 -1.86 -15.30
CA GLY A 196 1.32 -0.53 -15.75
C GLY A 196 2.68 -0.13 -15.19
N GLY A 197 3.39 -1.02 -14.49
CA GLY A 197 4.73 -0.79 -13.93
C GLY A 197 4.76 -0.09 -12.57
N LYS A 198 3.60 0.14 -11.92
CA LYS A 198 3.56 0.70 -10.57
C LYS A 198 3.94 -0.35 -9.54
N THR A 199 4.49 0.08 -8.41
CA THR A 199 4.73 -0.78 -7.25
C THR A 199 3.65 -0.49 -6.21
N VAL A 200 2.99 -1.53 -5.73
CA VAL A 200 1.94 -1.43 -4.70
C VAL A 200 2.39 -2.19 -3.47
N VAL A 201 2.35 -1.55 -2.30
CA VAL A 201 2.59 -2.19 -1.01
C VAL A 201 1.34 -1.99 -0.17
N SER A 202 0.73 -3.08 0.28
CA SER A 202 -0.51 -3.03 1.05
C SER A 202 -0.41 -3.83 2.34
N VAL A 203 -0.84 -3.24 3.45
CA VAL A 203 -1.12 -3.98 4.68
C VAL A 203 -2.51 -4.59 4.56
N LEU A 204 -2.61 -5.90 4.71
CA LEU A 204 -3.87 -6.63 4.62
C LEU A 204 -4.07 -7.53 5.85
N HIS A 205 -5.32 -7.59 6.35
CA HIS A 205 -5.71 -8.48 7.43
C HIS A 205 -6.22 -9.83 6.91
N GLU A 206 -6.86 -9.82 5.75
CA GLU A 206 -7.38 -11.04 5.12
C GLU A 206 -6.25 -11.76 4.38
N ILE A 207 -5.73 -12.84 5.01
CA ILE A 207 -4.56 -13.58 4.50
C ILE A 207 -4.83 -14.17 3.10
N SER A 208 -6.05 -14.65 2.84
CA SER A 208 -6.42 -15.17 1.52
C SER A 208 -6.30 -14.13 0.42
N LEU A 209 -6.66 -12.86 0.69
CA LEU A 209 -6.48 -11.77 -0.26
C LEU A 209 -5.02 -11.34 -0.36
N ALA A 210 -4.27 -11.39 0.76
CA ALA A 210 -2.84 -11.10 0.77
C ALA A 210 -2.02 -12.09 -0.05
N LEU A 211 -2.43 -13.38 -0.09
CA LEU A 211 -1.81 -14.44 -0.90
C LEU A 211 -1.98 -14.23 -2.41
N LEU A 212 -2.86 -13.31 -2.82
CA LEU A 212 -2.97 -12.91 -4.23
C LEU A 212 -1.87 -11.95 -4.68
N ALA A 213 -1.07 -11.39 -3.79
CA ALA A 213 0.07 -10.54 -4.14
C ALA A 213 1.19 -11.34 -4.85
N ASP A 214 2.18 -10.62 -5.39
CA ASP A 214 3.36 -11.24 -6.00
C ASP A 214 4.34 -11.70 -4.93
N GLU A 215 4.58 -10.85 -3.92
CA GLU A 215 5.43 -11.14 -2.76
C GLU A 215 4.69 -10.81 -1.45
N MET A 216 5.16 -11.41 -0.38
CA MET A 216 4.66 -11.19 0.97
C MET A 216 5.80 -10.90 1.94
N VAL A 217 5.57 -9.91 2.79
CA VAL A 217 6.38 -9.59 3.96
C VAL A 217 5.60 -9.99 5.20
N ILE A 218 6.15 -10.89 5.99
CA ILE A 218 5.52 -11.38 7.22
C ILE A 218 6.22 -10.74 8.41
N MET A 219 5.44 -10.11 9.28
CA MET A 219 5.94 -9.41 10.45
C MET A 219 5.40 -9.99 11.75
N ALA A 220 6.25 -10.08 12.76
CA ALA A 220 5.88 -10.37 14.14
C ALA A 220 6.75 -9.56 15.09
N GLN A 221 6.18 -9.03 16.18
CA GLN A 221 6.92 -8.36 17.26
C GLN A 221 7.94 -7.30 16.77
N GLY A 222 7.57 -6.51 15.76
CA GLY A 222 8.40 -5.42 15.26
C GLY A 222 9.56 -5.84 14.35
N VAL A 223 9.63 -7.10 13.91
CA VAL A 223 10.65 -7.59 12.97
C VAL A 223 10.00 -8.23 11.76
N ILE A 224 10.71 -8.27 10.63
CA ILE A 224 10.34 -9.09 9.47
C ILE A 224 10.85 -10.50 9.73
N THR A 225 9.94 -11.47 9.79
CA THR A 225 10.26 -12.88 10.00
C THR A 225 10.45 -13.63 8.68
N HIS A 226 9.84 -13.14 7.60
CA HIS A 226 9.98 -13.72 6.27
C HIS A 226 9.64 -12.68 5.18
N GLN A 227 10.33 -12.76 4.05
CA GLN A 227 9.98 -12.10 2.79
C GLN A 227 10.16 -13.11 1.65
N GLY A 228 9.14 -13.27 0.80
CA GLY A 228 9.21 -14.20 -0.33
C GLY A 228 7.96 -14.17 -1.20
N GLY A 229 7.98 -14.95 -2.27
CA GLY A 229 6.84 -15.09 -3.18
C GLY A 229 5.61 -15.70 -2.51
N CYS A 230 4.42 -15.18 -2.79
CA CYS A 230 3.18 -15.66 -2.15
C CYS A 230 2.85 -17.12 -2.48
N ARG A 231 3.43 -17.69 -3.55
CA ARG A 231 3.22 -19.09 -3.94
C ARG A 231 4.28 -20.05 -3.39
N GLU A 232 5.26 -19.55 -2.67
CA GLU A 232 6.36 -20.35 -2.16
C GLU A 232 5.97 -21.09 -0.89
N ALA A 233 6.34 -22.37 -0.80
CA ALA A 233 6.10 -23.20 0.39
C ALA A 233 6.78 -22.64 1.67
N ALA A 234 7.88 -21.89 1.50
CA ALA A 234 8.55 -21.20 2.62
C ALA A 234 7.65 -20.10 3.20
N THR A 235 7.00 -19.30 2.35
CA THR A 235 6.06 -18.25 2.74
C THR A 235 4.84 -18.83 3.46
N HIS A 236 4.29 -19.95 2.96
CA HIS A 236 3.17 -20.63 3.59
C HIS A 236 3.52 -21.12 5.00
N ARG A 237 4.68 -21.78 5.16
CA ARG A 237 5.16 -22.22 6.49
C ARG A 237 5.39 -21.07 7.45
N ALA A 238 5.97 -19.96 6.98
CA ALA A 238 6.19 -18.77 7.79
C ALA A 238 4.87 -18.13 8.24
N LEU A 239 3.85 -18.09 7.35
CA LEU A 239 2.50 -17.66 7.72
C LEU A 239 1.90 -18.54 8.81
N GLU A 240 1.91 -19.86 8.64
CA GLU A 240 1.36 -20.79 9.63
C GLU A 240 2.07 -20.64 10.99
N GLN A 241 3.39 -20.46 10.98
CA GLN A 241 4.17 -20.27 12.20
C GLN A 241 3.82 -18.96 12.93
N VAL A 242 3.70 -17.83 12.20
CA VAL A 242 3.41 -16.51 12.81
C VAL A 242 1.99 -16.45 13.39
N PHE A 243 1.08 -17.29 12.89
CA PHE A 243 -0.28 -17.42 13.42
C PHE A 243 -0.45 -18.67 14.33
N ASP A 244 0.63 -19.10 15.00
CA ASP A 244 0.65 -20.20 16.00
C ASP A 244 0.05 -21.51 15.46
N HIS A 245 0.23 -21.79 14.16
CA HIS A 245 -0.34 -22.93 13.44
C HIS A 245 -1.87 -23.03 13.50
N ARG A 246 -2.56 -21.91 13.79
CA ARG A 246 -4.03 -21.83 13.82
C ARG A 246 -4.67 -21.60 12.45
N ILE A 247 -3.86 -21.48 11.42
CA ILE A 247 -4.29 -21.41 10.02
C ILE A 247 -3.62 -22.52 9.23
N LEU A 248 -4.29 -22.94 8.18
CA LEU A 248 -3.79 -23.86 7.15
C LEU A 248 -3.79 -23.12 5.82
N ILE A 249 -2.67 -23.13 5.11
CA ILE A 249 -2.61 -22.61 3.74
C ILE A 249 -2.82 -23.78 2.79
N ALA A 250 -3.88 -23.71 2.00
CA ALA A 250 -4.27 -24.78 1.09
C ALA A 250 -4.55 -24.22 -0.32
N PRO A 251 -4.31 -25.02 -1.38
CA PRO A 251 -4.69 -24.64 -2.73
C PRO A 251 -6.21 -24.76 -2.90
N LEU A 252 -6.81 -23.74 -3.52
CA LEU A 252 -8.20 -23.75 -3.95
C LEU A 252 -8.25 -23.27 -5.41
N LEU A 253 -8.54 -24.17 -6.35
CA LEU A 253 -8.39 -23.91 -7.79
C LEU A 253 -6.96 -23.42 -8.10
N ASP A 254 -6.85 -22.24 -8.74
CA ASP A 254 -5.56 -21.63 -9.10
C ASP A 254 -5.00 -20.69 -8.03
N GLN A 255 -5.59 -20.63 -6.83
CA GLN A 255 -5.26 -19.70 -5.76
C GLN A 255 -4.90 -20.46 -4.47
N TRP A 256 -4.21 -19.76 -3.58
CA TRP A 256 -3.97 -20.21 -2.22
C TRP A 256 -4.91 -19.47 -1.26
N VAL A 257 -5.45 -20.20 -0.30
CA VAL A 257 -6.36 -19.66 0.71
C VAL A 257 -5.89 -20.03 2.12
N ALA A 258 -6.15 -19.14 3.05
CA ALA A 258 -5.94 -19.40 4.47
C ALA A 258 -7.26 -19.84 5.11
N LEU A 259 -7.25 -21.01 5.72
CA LEU A 259 -8.40 -21.58 6.42
C LEU A 259 -8.11 -21.62 7.91
N PRO A 260 -9.07 -21.28 8.80
CA PRO A 260 -8.93 -21.52 10.22
C PRO A 260 -8.70 -23.00 10.51
N LYS A 261 -7.78 -23.29 11.42
CA LYS A 261 -7.53 -24.66 11.89
C LYS A 261 -8.16 -24.79 13.28
N SER A 262 -9.10 -25.71 13.41
CA SER A 262 -9.77 -26.06 14.66
C SER A 262 -8.88 -26.91 15.58
#